data_d9edcd936ccabe8ffcac8a65b2db8bb0
#
_entry.id   d9edcd936ccabe8ffcac8a65b2db8bb0
#
_cell.length_a   1.000
_cell.length_b   1.000
_cell.length_c   1.000
_cell.angle_alpha   90.00
_cell.angle_beta   90.00
_cell.angle_gamma   90.00
#
_symmetry.space_group_name_H-M   'P 1'
#
loop_
_entity.id
_entity.type
_entity.pdbx_description
1 polymer ?
#
loop_
_entity_poly.entity_id
_entity_poly.type
_entity_poly.pdbx_seq_one_letter_code
_entity_poly.pdbx_strand_id
1 'polypeptide(L)'
;MDAVRELGYENYSRAFEGISQRFGKNNNYMKLRRDEFDVFTGSSRKGWHKRAPIQSVVLMHNDLKNYDFEELTRIVKTLLSESDEIYVAPQITETERKIITEFSEEEIERIINQQDSKAKVVRRSGTTTTRIFDDKIQTSLKKLYHYRCQVCGATATVMYGVDVSEAHHIDYFTKSANNNPGNIVILCPDHHRIVHKAKAVFNFELHQFEYENAKVDPLMFNLHL
;
A
#
# COMPACT_ATOMS: atom_id res chain seq x y z
N MET A 1 14.77 -25.11 -13.40
CA MET A 1 15.42 -24.57 -14.62
C MET A 1 14.44 -23.85 -15.53
N ASP A 2 13.19 -24.18 -15.47
CA ASP A 2 12.19 -23.65 -16.41
C ASP A 2 11.90 -22.15 -16.24
N ALA A 3 11.80 -21.65 -15.00
CA ALA A 3 11.56 -20.26 -14.69
C ALA A 3 12.56 -19.28 -15.33
N VAL A 4 13.83 -19.64 -15.34
CA VAL A 4 14.90 -18.79 -15.90
C VAL A 4 14.80 -18.71 -17.41
N ARG A 5 14.45 -19.83 -18.07
CA ARG A 5 14.24 -19.89 -19.53
C ARG A 5 12.99 -19.13 -19.95
N GLU A 6 11.92 -19.23 -19.17
CA GLU A 6 10.70 -18.45 -19.44
C GLU A 6 10.90 -16.94 -19.35
N LEU A 7 11.88 -16.48 -18.57
CA LEU A 7 12.31 -15.09 -18.49
C LEU A 7 13.34 -14.70 -19.57
N GLY A 8 13.68 -15.61 -20.49
CA GLY A 8 14.61 -15.37 -21.59
C GLY A 8 16.10 -15.48 -21.22
N TYR A 9 16.44 -16.06 -20.07
CA TYR A 9 17.83 -16.23 -19.66
C TYR A 9 18.31 -17.67 -19.82
N GLU A 10 19.58 -17.85 -20.19
CA GLU A 10 20.20 -19.18 -20.37
C GLU A 10 20.36 -19.95 -19.06
N ASN A 11 20.65 -19.22 -17.97
CA ASN A 11 20.89 -19.80 -16.65
C ASN A 11 20.72 -18.77 -15.53
N TYR A 12 20.71 -19.25 -14.27
CA TYR A 12 20.54 -18.39 -13.09
C TYR A 12 21.57 -17.29 -12.96
N SER A 13 22.84 -17.53 -13.35
CA SER A 13 23.87 -16.49 -13.25
C SER A 13 23.59 -15.34 -14.20
N ARG A 14 23.18 -15.63 -15.42
CA ARG A 14 22.80 -14.61 -16.39
C ARG A 14 21.53 -13.87 -15.99
N ALA A 15 20.54 -14.57 -15.43
CA ALA A 15 19.35 -13.94 -14.91
C ALA A 15 19.67 -12.96 -13.77
N PHE A 16 20.49 -13.38 -12.80
CA PHE A 16 20.88 -12.52 -11.68
C PHE A 16 21.69 -11.29 -12.13
N GLU A 17 22.60 -11.48 -13.08
CA GLU A 17 23.37 -10.39 -13.66
C GLU A 17 22.45 -9.39 -14.38
N GLY A 18 21.65 -9.85 -15.32
CA GLY A 18 20.75 -9.00 -16.10
C GLY A 18 19.74 -8.25 -15.24
N ILE A 19 19.09 -8.94 -14.28
CA ILE A 19 18.14 -8.32 -13.35
C ILE A 19 18.86 -7.31 -12.44
N SER A 20 20.04 -7.66 -11.88
CA SER A 20 20.79 -6.75 -11.02
C SER A 20 21.19 -5.47 -11.76
N GLN A 21 21.67 -5.58 -12.98
CA GLN A 21 22.07 -4.44 -13.83
C GLN A 21 20.86 -3.54 -14.13
N ARG A 22 19.71 -4.12 -14.48
CA ARG A 22 18.49 -3.38 -14.77
C ARG A 22 18.05 -2.50 -13.61
N PHE A 23 18.18 -2.98 -12.37
CA PHE A 23 17.82 -2.23 -11.16
C PHE A 23 19.01 -1.47 -10.52
N GLY A 24 20.09 -1.26 -11.24
CA GLY A 24 21.27 -0.53 -10.75
C GLY A 24 21.94 -1.19 -9.53
N LYS A 25 21.84 -2.53 -9.40
CA LYS A 25 22.43 -3.30 -8.30
C LYS A 25 23.64 -4.08 -8.78
N ASN A 26 24.55 -4.41 -7.86
CA ASN A 26 25.66 -5.30 -8.20
C ASN A 26 25.19 -6.76 -8.37
N ASN A 27 25.97 -7.56 -9.09
CA ASN A 27 25.59 -8.94 -9.44
C ASN A 27 25.40 -9.87 -8.23
N ASN A 28 25.98 -9.54 -7.07
CA ASN A 28 25.80 -10.33 -5.85
C ASN A 28 24.51 -10.01 -5.11
N TYR A 29 23.85 -8.90 -5.42
CA TYR A 29 22.62 -8.50 -4.76
C TYR A 29 21.52 -9.56 -4.86
N MET A 30 21.23 -10.03 -6.08
CA MET A 30 20.20 -11.06 -6.30
C MET A 30 20.57 -12.40 -5.68
N LYS A 31 21.87 -12.76 -5.68
CA LYS A 31 22.36 -13.98 -4.98
C LYS A 31 22.11 -13.89 -3.49
N LEU A 32 22.40 -12.74 -2.88
CA LEU A 32 22.18 -12.52 -1.46
C LEU A 32 20.69 -12.59 -1.11
N ARG A 33 19.82 -11.96 -1.91
CA ARG A 33 18.36 -12.02 -1.70
C ARG A 33 17.84 -13.46 -1.81
N ARG A 34 18.26 -14.21 -2.82
CA ARG A 34 17.93 -15.63 -2.95
C ARG A 34 18.34 -16.43 -1.71
N ASP A 35 19.56 -16.23 -1.22
CA ASP A 35 20.05 -16.97 -0.05
C ASP A 35 19.28 -16.61 1.23
N GLU A 36 18.75 -15.41 1.34
CA GLU A 36 17.82 -15.02 2.41
C GLU A 36 16.44 -15.68 2.26
N PHE A 37 15.93 -15.86 1.04
CA PHE A 37 14.70 -16.60 0.78
C PHE A 37 14.81 -18.10 1.07
N ASP A 38 15.99 -18.70 1.00
CA ASP A 38 16.20 -20.13 1.28
C ASP A 38 15.74 -20.53 2.69
N VAL A 39 15.73 -19.60 3.64
CA VAL A 39 15.22 -19.83 5.01
C VAL A 39 13.74 -20.23 5.01
N PHE A 40 12.95 -19.73 4.06
CA PHE A 40 11.52 -19.99 3.95
C PHE A 40 11.19 -21.22 3.10
N THR A 41 12.07 -21.58 2.17
CA THR A 41 11.82 -22.63 1.16
C THR A 41 12.36 -24.01 1.56
N GLY A 42 13.07 -24.11 2.68
CA GLY A 42 13.70 -25.37 3.10
C GLY A 42 14.76 -25.86 2.12
N SER A 43 15.38 -24.97 1.37
CA SER A 43 16.39 -25.28 0.38
C SER A 43 17.59 -26.01 1.00
N SER A 44 18.04 -27.10 0.38
CA SER A 44 19.27 -27.83 0.78
C SER A 44 20.56 -27.13 0.41
N ARG A 45 20.49 -25.95 -0.22
CA ARG A 45 21.67 -25.18 -0.59
C ARG A 45 22.41 -24.65 0.65
N LYS A 46 23.72 -24.63 0.59
CA LYS A 46 24.56 -23.99 1.61
C LYS A 46 24.53 -22.46 1.43
N GLY A 47 23.36 -21.85 1.60
CA GLY A 47 23.20 -20.42 1.56
C GLY A 47 23.68 -19.72 2.83
N TRP A 48 23.32 -18.44 2.98
CA TRP A 48 23.72 -17.65 4.14
C TRP A 48 22.80 -17.92 5.34
N HIS A 49 23.11 -18.95 6.13
CA HIS A 49 22.26 -19.37 7.27
C HIS A 49 22.63 -18.73 8.62
N LYS A 50 23.59 -17.81 8.65
CA LYS A 50 24.12 -17.28 9.92
C LYS A 50 23.39 -16.04 10.46
N ARG A 51 22.49 -15.46 9.71
CA ARG A 51 21.70 -14.29 10.14
C ARG A 51 20.25 -14.42 9.70
N ALA A 52 19.34 -13.76 10.44
CA ALA A 52 17.95 -13.65 10.02
C ALA A 52 17.84 -12.87 8.70
N PRO A 53 16.86 -13.20 7.85
CA PRO A 53 16.52 -12.41 6.67
C PRO A 53 16.20 -10.96 7.06
N ILE A 54 16.54 -10.02 6.20
CA ILE A 54 16.14 -8.62 6.41
C ILE A 54 14.62 -8.47 6.34
N GLN A 55 14.09 -7.47 7.04
CA GLN A 55 12.63 -7.26 7.16
C GLN A 55 11.91 -7.22 5.80
N SER A 56 12.48 -6.56 4.79
CA SER A 56 11.88 -6.50 3.45
C SER A 56 11.74 -7.86 2.77
N VAL A 57 12.66 -8.80 3.02
CA VAL A 57 12.57 -10.17 2.49
C VAL A 57 11.48 -10.96 3.20
N VAL A 58 11.32 -10.77 4.52
CA VAL A 58 10.26 -11.39 5.30
C VAL A 58 8.88 -10.91 4.82
N LEU A 59 8.72 -9.61 4.61
CA LEU A 59 7.48 -9.02 4.11
C LEU A 59 7.17 -9.54 2.70
N MET A 60 8.13 -9.49 1.79
CA MET A 60 7.96 -9.99 0.43
C MET A 60 7.60 -11.49 0.39
N HIS A 61 8.23 -12.32 1.24
CA HIS A 61 7.84 -13.72 1.33
C HIS A 61 6.38 -13.88 1.79
N ASN A 62 5.95 -13.14 2.80
CA ASN A 62 4.58 -13.19 3.29
C ASN A 62 3.57 -12.78 2.23
N ASP A 63 3.90 -11.77 1.43
CA ASP A 63 3.04 -11.27 0.35
C ASP A 63 2.97 -12.25 -0.82
N LEU A 64 4.08 -12.94 -1.14
CA LEU A 64 4.19 -13.77 -2.34
C LEU A 64 3.97 -15.28 -2.11
N LYS A 65 3.96 -15.77 -0.88
CA LYS A 65 3.90 -17.22 -0.55
C LYS A 65 2.65 -17.95 -1.06
N ASN A 66 1.57 -17.22 -1.32
CA ASN A 66 0.31 -17.77 -1.78
C ASN A 66 0.14 -17.73 -3.30
N TYR A 67 1.05 -17.08 -4.03
CA TYR A 67 1.03 -17.04 -5.48
C TYR A 67 1.64 -18.31 -6.06
N ASP A 68 1.03 -18.82 -7.11
CA ASP A 68 1.58 -19.95 -7.84
C ASP A 68 2.73 -19.52 -8.76
N PHE A 69 3.39 -20.51 -9.38
CA PHE A 69 4.52 -20.27 -10.27
C PHE A 69 4.15 -19.43 -11.49
N GLU A 70 2.98 -19.60 -12.05
CA GLU A 70 2.52 -18.87 -13.23
C GLU A 70 2.24 -17.40 -12.89
N GLU A 71 1.60 -17.16 -11.76
CA GLU A 71 1.35 -15.81 -11.25
C GLU A 71 2.66 -15.07 -10.96
N LEU A 72 3.61 -15.71 -10.26
CA LEU A 72 4.92 -15.12 -9.98
C LEU A 72 5.70 -14.83 -11.26
N THR A 73 5.65 -15.74 -12.23
CA THR A 73 6.31 -15.55 -13.53
C THR A 73 5.73 -14.35 -14.28
N ARG A 74 4.41 -14.16 -14.24
CA ARG A 74 3.73 -13.00 -14.83
C ARG A 74 4.17 -11.70 -14.19
N ILE A 75 4.22 -11.66 -12.84
CA ILE A 75 4.70 -10.48 -12.09
C ILE A 75 6.12 -10.12 -12.54
N VAL A 76 7.02 -11.10 -12.58
CA VAL A 76 8.43 -10.86 -12.94
C VAL A 76 8.54 -10.42 -14.42
N LYS A 77 7.80 -11.03 -15.32
CA LYS A 77 7.77 -10.60 -16.75
C LYS A 77 7.30 -9.15 -16.90
N THR A 78 6.29 -8.75 -16.14
CA THR A 78 5.79 -7.37 -16.13
C THR A 78 6.86 -6.40 -15.61
N LEU A 79 7.53 -6.74 -14.51
CA LEU A 79 8.60 -5.91 -13.95
C LEU A 79 9.84 -5.80 -14.87
N LEU A 80 10.06 -6.80 -15.72
CA LEU A 80 11.16 -6.82 -16.67
C LEU A 80 10.78 -6.25 -18.06
N SER A 81 9.52 -5.95 -18.32
CA SER A 81 9.11 -5.33 -19.58
C SER A 81 9.70 -3.91 -19.69
N GLU A 82 10.02 -3.48 -20.92
CA GLU A 82 10.62 -2.16 -21.18
C GLU A 82 9.59 -1.02 -21.23
N SER A 83 8.30 -1.32 -21.16
CA SER A 83 7.28 -0.28 -21.17
C SER A 83 7.30 0.50 -19.85
N ASP A 84 7.41 1.83 -19.94
CA ASP A 84 7.24 2.74 -18.80
C ASP A 84 5.79 2.70 -18.26
N GLU A 85 4.88 2.09 -18.98
CA GLU A 85 3.54 1.74 -18.52
C GLU A 85 3.53 0.33 -17.93
N ILE A 86 3.99 0.21 -16.69
CA ILE A 86 3.68 -0.97 -15.88
C ILE A 86 2.22 -0.83 -15.46
N TYR A 87 1.32 -1.20 -16.35
CA TYR A 87 -0.05 -1.48 -15.97
C TYR A 87 -0.04 -2.83 -15.24
N VAL A 88 0.34 -2.81 -13.98
CA VAL A 88 -0.02 -3.88 -13.07
C VAL A 88 -1.52 -3.74 -12.94
N ALA A 89 -2.28 -4.62 -13.60
CA ALA A 89 -3.69 -4.78 -13.24
C ALA A 89 -3.73 -4.87 -11.72
N PRO A 90 -4.54 -4.06 -11.04
CA PRO A 90 -4.54 -4.00 -9.60
C PRO A 90 -4.81 -5.40 -9.07
N GLN A 91 -3.75 -6.13 -8.74
CA GLN A 91 -3.91 -7.41 -8.06
C GLN A 91 -4.39 -7.05 -6.68
N ILE A 92 -5.57 -7.54 -6.35
CA ILE A 92 -6.14 -7.41 -5.02
C ILE A 92 -5.07 -7.86 -4.04
N THR A 93 -4.53 -6.91 -3.28
CA THR A 93 -3.50 -7.20 -2.29
C THR A 93 -4.05 -8.15 -1.24
N GLU A 94 -3.19 -8.87 -0.54
CA GLU A 94 -3.65 -9.75 0.56
C GLU A 94 -4.48 -8.97 1.59
N THR A 95 -4.19 -7.70 1.77
CA THR A 95 -4.97 -6.80 2.63
C THR A 95 -6.36 -6.56 2.08
N GLU A 96 -6.49 -6.30 0.78
CA GLU A 96 -7.79 -6.16 0.12
C GLU A 96 -8.55 -7.48 0.09
N ARG A 97 -7.87 -8.61 -0.13
CA ARG A 97 -8.49 -9.95 -0.01
C ARG A 97 -9.06 -10.19 1.39
N LYS A 98 -8.32 -9.84 2.44
CA LYS A 98 -8.82 -9.95 3.83
C LYS A 98 -10.01 -9.03 4.06
N ILE A 99 -9.97 -7.79 3.58
CA ILE A 99 -11.08 -6.87 3.68
C ILE A 99 -12.32 -7.43 2.99
N ILE A 100 -12.19 -7.92 1.75
CA ILE A 100 -13.30 -8.53 0.99
C ILE A 100 -13.80 -9.81 1.64
N THR A 101 -12.95 -10.55 2.37
CA THR A 101 -13.35 -11.77 3.08
C THR A 101 -14.04 -11.47 4.41
N GLU A 102 -13.65 -10.38 5.09
CA GLU A 102 -14.21 -10.00 6.40
C GLU A 102 -15.47 -9.13 6.29
N PHE A 103 -15.67 -8.45 5.17
CA PHE A 103 -16.84 -7.60 4.91
C PHE A 103 -17.60 -8.14 3.71
N SER A 104 -18.93 -8.27 3.83
CA SER A 104 -19.78 -8.56 2.66
C SER A 104 -19.82 -7.33 1.72
N GLU A 105 -20.16 -7.58 0.44
CA GLU A 105 -20.34 -6.49 -0.53
C GLU A 105 -21.35 -5.45 -0.04
N GLU A 106 -22.44 -5.90 0.60
CA GLU A 106 -23.47 -5.01 1.17
C GLU A 106 -22.94 -4.18 2.35
N GLU A 107 -22.00 -4.71 3.13
CA GLU A 107 -21.37 -3.97 4.23
C GLU A 107 -20.41 -2.92 3.69
N ILE A 108 -19.63 -3.26 2.65
CA ILE A 108 -18.74 -2.31 1.96
C ILE A 108 -19.59 -1.20 1.34
N GLU A 109 -20.62 -1.53 0.56
CA GLU A 109 -21.54 -0.55 -0.01
C GLU A 109 -22.18 0.35 1.04
N ARG A 110 -22.57 -0.21 2.16
CA ARG A 110 -23.16 0.58 3.27
C ARG A 110 -22.14 1.55 3.86
N ILE A 111 -20.86 1.17 3.97
CA ILE A 111 -19.82 2.04 4.48
C ILE A 111 -19.53 3.18 3.51
N ILE A 112 -19.33 2.87 2.22
CA ILE A 112 -18.95 3.87 1.22
C ILE A 112 -20.08 4.86 0.88
N ASN A 113 -21.34 4.44 1.05
CA ASN A 113 -22.51 5.27 0.79
C ASN A 113 -23.00 6.07 2.02
N GLN A 114 -22.25 6.06 3.13
CA GLN A 114 -22.62 6.86 4.31
C GLN A 114 -22.63 8.35 3.99
N GLN A 115 -23.61 9.05 4.58
CA GLN A 115 -23.77 10.50 4.44
C GLN A 115 -23.79 11.14 5.83
N ASP A 116 -22.99 12.16 6.05
CA ASP A 116 -23.02 12.94 7.29
C ASP A 116 -23.79 14.24 7.09
N SER A 117 -25.12 14.17 7.20
CA SER A 117 -26.00 15.33 7.09
C SER A 117 -25.86 16.35 8.25
N LYS A 118 -25.14 15.99 9.30
CA LYS A 118 -24.92 16.85 10.49
C LYS A 118 -23.56 17.54 10.48
N ALA A 119 -22.71 17.22 9.49
CA ALA A 119 -21.40 17.82 9.36
C ALA A 119 -21.50 19.34 9.18
N LYS A 120 -20.86 20.11 10.05
CA LYS A 120 -20.80 21.56 9.97
C LYS A 120 -19.59 22.13 10.67
N VAL A 121 -19.18 23.30 10.22
CA VAL A 121 -18.16 24.12 10.86
C VAL A 121 -18.85 25.28 11.58
N VAL A 122 -18.72 25.32 12.91
CA VAL A 122 -19.28 26.38 13.73
C VAL A 122 -18.17 27.35 14.10
N ARG A 123 -18.25 28.59 13.62
CA ARG A 123 -17.38 29.70 14.05
C ARG A 123 -18.03 30.39 15.25
N ARG A 124 -17.42 30.27 16.42
CA ARG A 124 -17.83 31.08 17.58
C ARG A 124 -17.12 32.43 17.50
N SER A 125 -17.76 33.50 18.01
CA SER A 125 -17.13 34.81 18.11
C SER A 125 -15.87 34.75 18.96
N GLY A 126 -14.72 34.80 18.31
CA GLY A 126 -13.41 34.53 18.87
C GLY A 126 -12.62 33.53 18.01
N THR A 127 -11.41 33.24 18.36
CA THR A 127 -10.46 32.45 17.59
C THR A 127 -10.72 30.95 17.51
N THR A 128 -11.81 30.44 18.08
CA THR A 128 -12.04 28.99 18.18
C THR A 128 -13.05 28.51 17.13
N THR A 129 -12.60 27.67 16.21
CA THR A 129 -13.44 26.95 15.26
C THR A 129 -13.74 25.55 15.80
N THR A 130 -15.03 25.24 15.97
CA THR A 130 -15.46 23.90 16.40
C THR A 130 -15.92 23.12 15.16
N ARG A 131 -15.39 21.92 15.00
CA ARG A 131 -15.83 20.95 13.97
C ARG A 131 -16.87 20.03 14.58
N ILE A 132 -17.99 19.87 13.90
CA ILE A 132 -19.04 18.93 14.29
C ILE A 132 -19.24 17.98 13.13
N PHE A 133 -18.98 16.68 13.36
CA PHE A 133 -19.19 15.60 12.40
C PHE A 133 -19.41 14.28 13.13
N ASP A 134 -19.97 13.30 12.43
CA ASP A 134 -20.11 11.94 12.95
C ASP A 134 -18.79 11.17 12.72
N ASP A 135 -18.15 10.77 13.80
CA ASP A 135 -16.90 10.00 13.79
C ASP A 135 -17.09 8.53 13.35
N LYS A 136 -18.36 8.08 13.23
CA LYS A 136 -18.67 6.72 12.77
C LYS A 136 -18.16 6.45 11.36
N ILE A 137 -18.23 7.44 10.47
CA ILE A 137 -17.72 7.31 9.10
C ILE A 137 -16.22 7.05 9.13
N GLN A 138 -15.46 7.87 9.84
CA GLN A 138 -14.01 7.71 9.98
C GLN A 138 -13.66 6.37 10.63
N THR A 139 -14.39 5.98 11.69
CA THR A 139 -14.19 4.70 12.36
C THR A 139 -14.49 3.51 11.44
N SER A 140 -15.53 3.60 10.62
CA SER A 140 -15.89 2.57 9.65
C SER A 140 -14.81 2.41 8.57
N LEU A 141 -14.29 3.51 8.04
CA LEU A 141 -13.19 3.50 7.07
C LEU A 141 -11.90 2.95 7.67
N LYS A 142 -11.55 3.35 8.89
CA LYS A 142 -10.38 2.79 9.60
C LYS A 142 -10.49 1.28 9.76
N LYS A 143 -11.66 0.77 10.13
CA LYS A 143 -11.92 -0.68 10.23
C LYS A 143 -11.84 -1.34 8.87
N LEU A 144 -12.45 -0.78 7.83
CA LEU A 144 -12.42 -1.26 6.45
C LEU A 144 -10.98 -1.49 5.98
N TYR A 145 -10.06 -0.57 6.29
CA TYR A 145 -8.65 -0.67 5.93
C TYR A 145 -7.77 -1.33 7.01
N HIS A 146 -8.36 -1.99 8.02
CA HIS A 146 -7.61 -2.61 9.13
C HIS A 146 -6.60 -1.66 9.78
N TYR A 147 -7.00 -0.39 9.93
CA TYR A 147 -6.16 0.66 10.51
C TYR A 147 -4.82 0.88 9.78
N ARG A 148 -4.78 0.58 8.49
CA ARG A 148 -3.60 0.74 7.64
C ARG A 148 -3.61 2.06 6.90
N CYS A 149 -2.42 2.60 6.70
CA CYS A 149 -2.21 3.75 5.83
C CYS A 149 -2.47 3.35 4.37
N GLN A 150 -3.38 4.04 3.69
CA GLN A 150 -3.69 3.75 2.28
C GLN A 150 -2.51 4.03 1.33
N VAL A 151 -1.55 4.87 1.72
CA VAL A 151 -0.35 5.17 0.92
C VAL A 151 0.75 4.13 1.10
N CYS A 152 1.09 3.74 2.32
CA CYS A 152 2.26 2.89 2.57
C CYS A 152 1.95 1.56 3.28
N GLY A 153 0.69 1.28 3.59
CA GLY A 153 0.29 0.05 4.28
C GLY A 153 0.69 -0.06 5.74
N ALA A 154 1.40 0.93 6.30
CA ALA A 154 1.85 0.89 7.69
C ALA A 154 0.69 0.86 8.68
N THR A 155 0.81 0.05 9.73
CA THR A 155 -0.12 -0.01 10.86
C THR A 155 0.64 -0.33 12.15
N ALA A 156 0.22 0.27 13.25
CA ALA A 156 0.72 -0.07 14.59
C ALA A 156 -0.13 -1.18 15.25
N THR A 157 -1.33 -1.44 14.73
CA THR A 157 -2.28 -2.37 15.35
C THR A 157 -1.73 -3.78 15.46
N VAL A 158 -1.03 -4.26 14.41
CA VAL A 158 -0.46 -5.62 14.40
C VAL A 158 0.65 -5.80 15.43
N MET A 159 1.49 -4.78 15.60
CA MET A 159 2.67 -4.87 16.47
C MET A 159 2.38 -4.46 17.92
N TYR A 160 1.53 -3.46 18.10
CA TYR A 160 1.32 -2.82 19.41
C TYR A 160 -0.12 -2.95 19.92
N GLY A 161 -1.05 -3.48 19.13
CA GLY A 161 -2.47 -3.59 19.48
C GLY A 161 -3.20 -2.24 19.57
N VAL A 162 -2.62 -1.16 19.01
CA VAL A 162 -3.18 0.20 19.10
C VAL A 162 -3.38 0.81 17.70
N ASP A 163 -4.49 1.53 17.51
CA ASP A 163 -4.74 2.35 16.33
C ASP A 163 -4.04 3.71 16.45
N VAL A 164 -3.16 3.99 15.51
CA VAL A 164 -2.54 5.32 15.33
C VAL A 164 -2.87 5.91 13.97
N SER A 165 -3.74 5.25 13.20
CA SER A 165 -4.16 5.76 11.90
C SER A 165 -4.99 7.04 12.06
N GLU A 166 -4.86 7.95 11.08
CA GLU A 166 -5.55 9.23 11.07
C GLU A 166 -6.43 9.35 9.82
N ALA A 167 -7.66 9.83 10.00
CA ALA A 167 -8.55 10.14 8.87
C ALA A 167 -8.22 11.54 8.34
N HIS A 168 -7.81 11.62 7.08
CA HIS A 168 -7.48 12.85 6.38
C HIS A 168 -8.60 13.24 5.44
N HIS A 169 -9.15 14.45 5.59
CA HIS A 169 -10.10 15.00 4.62
C HIS A 169 -9.32 15.58 3.43
N ILE A 170 -9.58 15.05 2.23
CA ILE A 170 -8.96 15.49 0.97
C ILE A 170 -9.27 16.97 0.75
N ASP A 171 -10.56 17.33 0.67
CA ASP A 171 -10.99 18.71 0.80
C ASP A 171 -11.11 19.07 2.27
N TYR A 172 -10.27 19.98 2.73
CA TYR A 172 -10.21 20.34 4.13
C TYR A 172 -11.60 20.60 4.73
N PHE A 173 -11.94 19.83 5.76
CA PHE A 173 -13.22 19.91 6.43
C PHE A 173 -13.60 21.35 6.86
N THR A 174 -12.61 22.14 7.25
CA THR A 174 -12.82 23.56 7.64
C THR A 174 -13.35 24.44 6.50
N LYS A 175 -13.20 24.00 5.25
CA LYS A 175 -13.67 24.70 4.05
C LYS A 175 -14.94 24.09 3.49
N SER A 176 -14.98 22.77 3.38
CA SER A 176 -16.04 22.03 2.69
C SER A 176 -17.17 21.56 3.62
N ALA A 177 -16.89 21.38 4.91
CA ALA A 177 -17.73 20.65 5.87
C ALA A 177 -18.14 19.24 5.36
N ASN A 178 -17.37 18.68 4.40
CA ASN A 178 -17.64 17.40 3.78
C ASN A 178 -16.97 16.28 4.58
N ASN A 179 -17.75 15.47 5.29
CA ASN A 179 -17.29 14.29 6.05
C ASN A 179 -17.75 12.98 5.38
N ASN A 180 -18.11 12.99 4.11
CA ASN A 180 -18.50 11.78 3.41
C ASN A 180 -17.28 10.90 3.10
N PRO A 181 -17.44 9.58 3.01
CA PRO A 181 -16.32 8.65 2.73
C PRO A 181 -15.47 9.06 1.53
N GLY A 182 -16.08 9.46 0.41
CA GLY A 182 -15.38 9.92 -0.79
C GLY A 182 -14.49 11.16 -0.63
N ASN A 183 -14.44 11.76 0.56
CA ASN A 183 -13.56 12.86 0.91
C ASN A 183 -12.54 12.50 2.01
N ILE A 184 -12.40 11.21 2.34
CA ILE A 184 -11.56 10.79 3.47
C ILE A 184 -10.57 9.71 3.03
N VAL A 185 -9.30 9.88 3.41
CA VAL A 185 -8.23 8.88 3.23
C VAL A 185 -7.66 8.52 4.59
N ILE A 186 -7.41 7.24 4.83
CA ILE A 186 -6.79 6.77 6.08
C ILE A 186 -5.28 6.75 5.90
N LEU A 187 -4.59 7.49 6.74
CA LEU A 187 -3.14 7.69 6.66
C LEU A 187 -2.45 7.31 7.99
N CYS A 188 -1.18 6.95 7.95
CA CYS A 188 -0.36 6.95 9.16
C CYS A 188 -0.02 8.39 9.56
N PRO A 189 0.40 8.63 10.83
CA PRO A 189 0.75 9.97 11.31
C PRO A 189 1.79 10.69 10.44
N ASP A 190 2.73 9.93 9.85
CA ASP A 190 3.77 10.52 9.02
C ASP A 190 3.22 11.02 7.68
N HIS A 191 2.45 10.17 6.95
CA HIS A 191 1.83 10.61 5.70
C HIS A 191 0.81 11.72 5.93
N HIS A 192 0.02 11.67 6.99
CA HIS A 192 -0.91 12.74 7.34
C HIS A 192 -0.19 14.09 7.53
N ARG A 193 0.94 14.08 8.24
CA ARG A 193 1.77 15.29 8.43
C ARG A 193 2.45 15.75 7.15
N ILE A 194 2.95 14.82 6.32
CA ILE A 194 3.59 15.13 5.03
C ILE A 194 2.59 15.82 4.11
N VAL A 195 1.41 15.22 3.92
CA VAL A 195 0.34 15.78 3.07
C VAL A 195 0.00 17.22 3.49
N HIS A 196 -0.18 17.46 4.80
CA HIS A 196 -0.47 18.79 5.30
C HIS A 196 0.71 19.77 5.14
N LYS A 197 1.94 19.37 5.50
CA LYS A 197 3.10 20.26 5.47
C LYS A 197 3.54 20.59 4.06
N ALA A 198 3.50 19.61 3.18
CA ALA A 198 3.88 19.79 1.79
C ALA A 198 2.71 20.30 0.91
N LYS A 199 1.54 20.56 1.51
CA LYS A 199 0.34 21.05 0.80
C LYS A 199 -0.01 20.20 -0.42
N ALA A 200 0.10 18.89 -0.28
CA ALA A 200 -0.18 17.98 -1.37
C ALA A 200 -1.62 18.14 -1.89
N VAL A 201 -1.78 18.01 -3.20
CA VAL A 201 -3.08 18.01 -3.87
C VAL A 201 -3.45 16.56 -4.19
N PHE A 202 -4.69 16.18 -3.98
CA PHE A 202 -5.15 14.85 -4.32
C PHE A 202 -5.69 14.81 -5.74
N ASN A 203 -5.17 13.90 -6.56
CA ASN A 203 -5.67 13.61 -7.89
C ASN A 203 -6.66 12.45 -7.82
N PHE A 204 -7.95 12.73 -8.04
CA PHE A 204 -9.01 11.73 -7.95
C PHE A 204 -9.02 10.74 -9.12
N GLU A 205 -8.49 11.10 -10.29
CA GLU A 205 -8.43 10.19 -11.45
C GLU A 205 -7.34 9.13 -11.25
N LEU A 206 -6.21 9.55 -10.67
CA LEU A 206 -5.05 8.67 -10.44
C LEU A 206 -4.99 8.12 -9.02
N HIS A 207 -5.91 8.53 -8.14
CA HIS A 207 -5.95 8.15 -6.71
C HIS A 207 -4.57 8.31 -6.03
N GLN A 208 -3.99 9.52 -6.14
CA GLN A 208 -2.66 9.82 -5.59
C GLN A 208 -2.58 11.22 -5.02
N PHE A 209 -1.65 11.42 -4.07
CA PHE A 209 -1.23 12.75 -3.66
C PHE A 209 -0.10 13.24 -4.57
N GLU A 210 -0.21 14.48 -5.02
CA GLU A 210 0.77 15.17 -5.86
C GLU A 210 1.40 16.32 -5.08
N TYR A 211 2.71 16.46 -5.19
CA TYR A 211 3.50 17.45 -4.47
C TYR A 211 4.16 18.45 -5.43
N GLU A 212 4.43 19.67 -4.95
CA GLU A 212 5.06 20.73 -5.75
C GLU A 212 6.42 20.33 -6.37
N ASN A 213 7.15 19.41 -5.75
CA ASN A 213 8.43 18.88 -6.23
C ASN A 213 8.30 17.75 -7.24
N ALA A 214 7.15 17.59 -7.86
CA ALA A 214 6.80 16.52 -8.80
C ALA A 214 6.85 15.09 -8.21
N LYS A 215 6.96 14.94 -6.89
CA LYS A 215 6.78 13.66 -6.22
C LYS A 215 5.31 13.30 -6.17
N VAL A 216 4.99 12.02 -6.21
CA VAL A 216 3.63 11.48 -6.08
C VAL A 216 3.62 10.35 -5.07
N ASP A 217 2.52 10.23 -4.32
CA ASP A 217 2.25 9.14 -3.41
C ASP A 217 0.90 8.51 -3.80
N PRO A 218 0.90 7.42 -4.61
CA PRO A 218 -0.32 6.71 -4.98
C PRO A 218 -0.90 5.96 -3.78
N LEU A 219 -2.22 5.79 -3.78
CA LEU A 219 -2.86 4.90 -2.83
C LEU A 219 -2.57 3.45 -3.19
N MET A 220 -2.03 2.68 -2.24
CA MET A 220 -1.83 1.23 -2.36
C MET A 220 -3.15 0.47 -2.22
N PHE A 221 -4.12 1.05 -1.50
CA PHE A 221 -5.43 0.46 -1.29
C PHE A 221 -6.50 1.51 -1.53
N ASN A 222 -7.48 1.17 -2.33
CA ASN A 222 -8.62 2.06 -2.56
C ASN A 222 -9.89 1.26 -2.88
N LEU A 223 -10.85 1.27 -1.96
CA LEU A 223 -12.13 0.59 -2.09
C LEU A 223 -13.34 1.55 -2.09
N HIS A 224 -13.11 2.87 -1.96
CA HIS A 224 -14.21 3.80 -1.70
C HIS A 224 -14.09 5.19 -2.36
N LEU A 225 -12.98 5.48 -3.04
CA LEU A 225 -12.76 6.71 -3.81
C LEU A 225 -12.96 6.48 -5.28
#